data_375cc80063d31b49b636bef63ecc5b09
#
_entry.id   375cc80063d31b49b636bef63ecc5b09
#
_cell.length_a   1.000
_cell.length_b   1.000
_cell.length_c   1.000
_cell.angle_alpha   90.00
_cell.angle_beta   90.00
_cell.angle_gamma   90.00
#
_symmetry.space_group_name_H-M   'P 1'
#
loop_
_entity.id
_entity.type
_entity.pdbx_description
1 polymer ?
#
loop_
_entity_poly.entity_id
_entity_poly.type
_entity_poly.pdbx_seq_one_letter_code
_entity_poly.pdbx_strand_id
1 'polypeptide(L)'
;MKNERIFYATIDEQIEKLKRQGLIIDDIDFAKAQLELYGYSNLIKSYRDPYTIISEDQKVYRSGITFNQVLSLYILDKNLRNAVMASMLDLEEHVKEAAADIIASKYGTNPNDYLQFRNYVNKKKRKQRFSLPAILDKLKGALNTDKDPIAHYSQKYGAVPPWILFKSIYFSTIVNFINLFKPEEQLALAEKLYDADALNIHGNSLVSLMLDTLFICIEYRNLAAHGGRTYNHECKSRLRLSMESNNRIHGFSQLLFLLNMLKYQLPFKHLSKSLNHQLNRHCSMYPEDITYLGQILNVNIVQRTPVWVASKSNRYHMDRHCCGIKNPIELELADAQKQGLHPCKKCCHEDF
;
A
#
# COMPACT_ATOMS: atom_id res chain seq x y z
N MET A 1 33.71 15.92 -0.12
CA MET A 1 32.76 15.52 0.94
C MET A 1 33.59 14.95 2.10
N LYS A 2 33.55 15.56 3.29
CA LYS A 2 34.19 14.98 4.49
C LYS A 2 33.45 13.69 4.83
N ASN A 3 34.17 12.56 4.90
CA ASN A 3 33.63 11.31 5.43
C ASN A 3 33.37 11.49 6.94
N GLU A 4 32.13 11.87 7.30
CA GLU A 4 31.71 11.88 8.70
C GLU A 4 31.64 10.42 9.19
N ARG A 5 32.39 10.13 10.25
CA ARG A 5 32.33 8.79 10.88
C ARG A 5 30.99 8.63 11.58
N ILE A 6 30.35 7.49 11.34
CA ILE A 6 29.12 7.11 12.04
C ILE A 6 29.53 6.48 13.37
N PHE A 7 29.03 7.01 14.48
CA PHE A 7 29.26 6.49 15.82
C PHE A 7 27.97 5.85 16.36
N TYR A 8 28.14 4.82 17.17
CA TYR A 8 27.05 4.27 17.95
C TYR A 8 26.62 5.30 19.01
N ALA A 9 25.31 5.44 19.19
CA ALA A 9 24.72 6.26 20.25
C ALA A 9 23.73 5.43 21.05
N THR A 10 23.86 5.47 22.37
CA THR A 10 22.92 4.83 23.30
C THR A 10 21.54 5.46 23.21
N ILE A 11 20.51 4.80 23.72
CA ILE A 11 19.14 5.36 23.74
C ILE A 11 19.09 6.68 24.52
N ASP A 12 19.81 6.77 25.65
CA ASP A 12 19.88 8.01 26.43
C ASP A 12 20.52 9.17 25.64
N GLU A 13 21.61 8.90 24.95
CA GLU A 13 22.23 9.90 24.07
C GLU A 13 21.32 10.34 22.92
N GLN A 14 20.50 9.41 22.39
CA GLN A 14 19.50 9.72 21.35
C GLN A 14 18.38 10.62 21.92
N ILE A 15 17.87 10.34 23.11
CA ILE A 15 16.88 11.16 23.80
C ILE A 15 17.43 12.57 24.05
N GLU A 16 18.63 12.68 24.62
CA GLU A 16 19.24 13.99 24.89
C GLU A 16 19.51 14.79 23.60
N LYS A 17 19.84 14.10 22.50
CA LYS A 17 19.98 14.72 21.19
C LYS A 17 18.62 15.27 20.70
N LEU A 18 17.53 14.53 20.82
CA LEU A 18 16.20 14.95 20.42
C LEU A 18 15.72 16.17 21.21
N LYS A 19 15.95 16.19 22.54
CA LYS A 19 15.65 17.36 23.38
C LYS A 19 16.43 18.58 22.96
N ARG A 20 17.73 18.45 22.70
CA ARG A 20 18.57 19.56 22.19
C ARG A 20 18.11 20.07 20.82
N GLN A 21 17.51 19.21 20.00
CA GLN A 21 16.92 19.58 18.72
C GLN A 21 15.51 20.19 18.85
N GLY A 22 15.00 20.40 20.06
CA GLY A 22 13.72 21.05 20.34
C GLY A 22 12.50 20.13 20.31
N LEU A 23 12.70 18.78 20.28
CA LEU A 23 11.57 17.86 20.36
C LEU A 23 11.06 17.77 21.80
N ILE A 24 9.75 17.96 21.99
CA ILE A 24 9.11 17.81 23.30
C ILE A 24 8.90 16.31 23.55
N ILE A 25 9.37 15.84 24.72
CA ILE A 25 9.24 14.45 25.16
C ILE A 25 8.62 14.47 26.57
N ASP A 26 7.31 14.24 26.63
CA ASP A 26 6.55 14.28 27.89
C ASP A 26 6.82 13.07 28.76
N ASP A 27 6.91 11.88 28.13
CA ASP A 27 7.21 10.60 28.80
C ASP A 27 8.51 10.02 28.21
N ILE A 28 9.59 10.14 29.00
CA ILE A 28 10.93 9.70 28.60
C ILE A 28 11.03 8.18 28.54
N ASP A 29 10.43 7.47 29.51
CA ASP A 29 10.51 6.01 29.56
C ASP A 29 9.72 5.38 28.43
N PHE A 30 8.56 5.93 28.10
CA PHE A 30 7.79 5.56 26.91
C PHE A 30 8.60 5.82 25.63
N ALA A 31 9.21 6.98 25.48
CA ALA A 31 10.00 7.33 24.29
C ALA A 31 11.21 6.40 24.12
N LYS A 32 11.91 6.04 25.23
CA LYS A 32 12.99 5.04 25.21
C LYS A 32 12.48 3.70 24.71
N ALA A 33 11.39 3.19 25.26
CA ALA A 33 10.81 1.91 24.86
C ALA A 33 10.43 1.90 23.36
N GLN A 34 9.89 3.01 22.82
CA GLN A 34 9.59 3.11 21.39
C GLN A 34 10.85 3.16 20.52
N LEU A 35 11.92 3.83 20.97
CA LEU A 35 13.20 3.86 20.26
C LEU A 35 13.90 2.49 20.27
N GLU A 36 13.80 1.74 21.35
CA GLU A 36 14.28 0.35 21.43
C GLU A 36 13.53 -0.56 20.47
N LEU A 37 12.19 -0.44 20.43
CA LEU A 37 11.33 -1.28 19.62
C LEU A 37 11.49 -1.03 18.11
N TYR A 38 11.54 0.24 17.69
CA TYR A 38 11.48 0.63 16.27
C TYR A 38 12.81 1.13 15.71
N GLY A 39 13.73 1.56 16.57
CA GLY A 39 15.00 2.14 16.20
C GLY A 39 14.94 3.60 15.75
N TYR A 40 15.93 4.37 16.15
CA TYR A 40 16.04 5.81 15.86
C TYR A 40 15.96 6.15 14.38
N SER A 41 16.60 5.36 13.52
CA SER A 41 16.61 5.63 12.08
C SER A 41 15.22 5.44 11.45
N ASN A 42 14.50 4.40 11.86
CA ASN A 42 13.18 4.09 11.33
C ASN A 42 12.11 5.07 11.84
N LEU A 43 12.13 5.33 13.17
CA LEU A 43 11.12 6.18 13.79
C LEU A 43 11.40 7.67 13.54
N ILE A 44 12.61 8.13 13.82
CA ILE A 44 12.94 9.56 13.85
C ILE A 44 13.45 10.05 12.50
N LYS A 45 14.57 9.50 12.00
CA LYS A 45 15.19 10.04 10.78
C LYS A 45 14.26 9.97 9.57
N SER A 46 13.40 8.95 9.53
CA SER A 46 12.49 8.74 8.41
C SER A 46 11.24 9.63 8.45
N TYR A 47 10.82 10.13 9.64
CA TYR A 47 9.54 10.83 9.78
C TYR A 47 9.65 12.25 10.33
N ARG A 48 10.83 12.75 10.68
CA ARG A 48 11.03 14.10 11.23
C ARG A 48 10.92 15.22 10.22
N ASP A 49 11.11 14.95 8.92
CA ASP A 49 11.23 15.99 7.89
C ASP A 49 10.04 16.96 7.83
N PRO A 50 8.76 16.55 7.98
CA PRO A 50 7.65 17.48 8.05
C PRO A 50 7.66 18.42 9.26
N TYR A 51 8.37 18.05 10.30
CA TYR A 51 8.36 18.70 11.61
C TYR A 51 9.61 19.53 11.90
N THR A 52 10.61 19.47 11.02
CA THR A 52 11.90 20.12 11.24
C THR A 52 12.16 21.22 10.23
N ILE A 53 12.97 22.21 10.68
CA ILE A 53 13.59 23.22 9.84
C ILE A 53 15.11 23.09 9.92
N ILE A 54 15.83 23.69 8.97
CA ILE A 54 17.28 23.79 9.02
C ILE A 54 17.63 25.10 9.71
N SER A 55 18.37 25.00 10.83
CA SER A 55 18.93 26.13 11.55
C SER A 55 20.42 25.84 11.81
N GLU A 56 21.31 26.74 11.44
CA GLU A 56 22.76 26.59 11.59
C GLU A 56 23.30 25.23 11.10
N ASP A 57 22.90 24.82 9.90
CA ASP A 57 23.21 23.54 9.27
C ASP A 57 22.72 22.28 10.04
N GLN A 58 21.87 22.46 11.05
CA GLN A 58 21.26 21.36 11.80
C GLN A 58 19.74 21.31 11.65
N LYS A 59 19.17 20.11 11.67
CA LYS A 59 17.72 19.92 11.74
C LYS A 59 17.24 20.17 13.17
N VAL A 60 16.36 21.15 13.33
CA VAL A 60 15.73 21.53 14.61
C VAL A 60 14.23 21.39 14.44
N TYR A 61 13.53 20.85 15.44
CA TYR A 61 12.08 20.74 15.43
C TYR A 61 11.42 22.12 15.56
N ARG A 62 10.29 22.29 14.86
CA ARG A 62 9.45 23.47 15.06
C ARG A 62 8.87 23.47 16.48
N SER A 63 8.59 24.66 17.00
CA SER A 63 7.98 24.81 18.33
C SER A 63 6.67 24.01 18.44
N GLY A 64 6.47 23.34 19.58
CA GLY A 64 5.26 22.56 19.87
C GLY A 64 5.28 21.11 19.36
N ILE A 65 6.26 20.69 18.55
CA ILE A 65 6.31 19.32 18.05
C ILE A 65 6.70 18.35 19.16
N THR A 66 5.90 17.29 19.32
CA THR A 66 6.09 16.26 20.33
C THR A 66 6.64 14.95 19.73
N PHE A 67 7.27 14.15 20.57
CA PHE A 67 7.69 12.79 20.20
C PHE A 67 6.48 11.94 19.76
N ASN A 68 5.35 12.08 20.46
CA ASN A 68 4.12 11.35 20.16
C ASN A 68 3.55 11.71 18.78
N GLN A 69 3.69 12.94 18.31
CA GLN A 69 3.27 13.34 16.96
C GLN A 69 4.11 12.64 15.88
N VAL A 70 5.44 12.61 16.04
CA VAL A 70 6.35 11.91 15.11
C VAL A 70 6.07 10.40 15.13
N LEU A 71 5.87 9.81 16.33
CA LEU A 71 5.49 8.41 16.50
C LEU A 71 4.16 8.11 15.82
N SER A 72 3.16 8.98 15.98
CA SER A 72 1.84 8.79 15.37
C SER A 72 1.92 8.75 13.83
N LEU A 73 2.72 9.62 13.20
CA LEU A 73 2.96 9.58 11.75
C LEU A 73 3.67 8.28 11.34
N TYR A 74 4.66 7.83 12.11
CA TYR A 74 5.30 6.53 11.87
C TYR A 74 4.29 5.37 11.94
N ILE A 75 3.42 5.34 12.95
CA ILE A 75 2.40 4.29 13.12
C ILE A 75 1.37 4.34 11.99
N LEU A 76 0.94 5.54 11.56
CA LEU A 76 0.09 5.72 10.39
C LEU A 76 0.70 5.02 9.17
N ASP A 77 1.94 5.34 8.82
CA ASP A 77 2.60 4.76 7.65
C ASP A 77 2.90 3.26 7.81
N LYS A 78 3.26 2.81 9.03
CA LYS A 78 3.43 1.38 9.32
C LYS A 78 2.13 0.59 9.05
N ASN A 79 0.99 1.12 9.47
CA ASN A 79 -0.31 0.49 9.22
C ASN A 79 -0.70 0.56 7.73
N LEU A 80 -0.36 1.65 7.03
CA LEU A 80 -0.53 1.72 5.58
C LEU A 80 0.32 0.68 4.85
N ARG A 81 1.59 0.47 5.25
CA ARG A 81 2.43 -0.60 4.69
C ARG A 81 1.78 -1.97 4.82
N ASN A 82 1.20 -2.27 5.98
CA ASN A 82 0.50 -3.54 6.20
C ASN A 82 -0.73 -3.66 5.29
N ALA A 83 -1.51 -2.59 5.13
CA ALA A 83 -2.65 -2.55 4.24
C ALA A 83 -2.26 -2.68 2.76
N VAL A 84 -1.16 -2.01 2.35
CA VAL A 84 -0.58 -2.19 1.01
C VAL A 84 -0.20 -3.65 0.78
N MET A 85 0.50 -4.29 1.74
CA MET A 85 0.89 -5.70 1.60
C MET A 85 -0.33 -6.61 1.45
N ALA A 86 -1.36 -6.46 2.29
CA ALA A 86 -2.59 -7.25 2.19
C ALA A 86 -3.27 -7.07 0.82
N SER A 87 -3.46 -5.80 0.39
CA SER A 87 -4.06 -5.49 -0.91
C SER A 87 -3.25 -6.01 -2.09
N MET A 88 -1.93 -5.99 -1.99
CA MET A 88 -1.05 -6.50 -3.05
C MET A 88 -1.04 -8.04 -3.11
N LEU A 89 -1.21 -8.74 -1.99
CA LEU A 89 -1.36 -10.19 -1.98
C LEU A 89 -2.68 -10.62 -2.64
N ASP A 90 -3.79 -9.96 -2.31
CA ASP A 90 -5.08 -10.20 -2.96
C ASP A 90 -4.99 -9.97 -4.49
N LEU A 91 -4.35 -8.87 -4.90
CA LEU A 91 -4.15 -8.57 -6.32
C LEU A 91 -3.24 -9.60 -7.01
N GLU A 92 -2.14 -10.00 -6.34
CA GLU A 92 -1.18 -10.98 -6.85
C GLU A 92 -1.87 -12.32 -7.17
N GLU A 93 -2.70 -12.83 -6.24
CA GLU A 93 -3.45 -14.06 -6.46
C GLU A 93 -4.39 -13.96 -7.67
N HIS A 94 -5.17 -12.89 -7.74
CA HIS A 94 -6.11 -12.66 -8.82
C HIS A 94 -5.42 -12.53 -10.19
N VAL A 95 -4.34 -11.76 -10.27
CA VAL A 95 -3.56 -11.58 -11.51
C VAL A 95 -2.88 -12.87 -11.96
N LYS A 96 -2.32 -13.65 -11.02
CA LYS A 96 -1.69 -14.95 -11.32
C LYS A 96 -2.70 -15.93 -11.89
N GLU A 97 -3.89 -16.01 -11.29
CA GLU A 97 -4.95 -16.90 -11.75
C GLU A 97 -5.47 -16.50 -13.13
N ALA A 98 -5.74 -15.20 -13.34
CA ALA A 98 -6.18 -14.69 -14.64
C ALA A 98 -5.13 -14.91 -15.74
N ALA A 99 -3.85 -14.67 -15.44
CA ALA A 99 -2.76 -14.91 -16.38
C ALA A 99 -2.57 -16.41 -16.68
N ALA A 100 -2.72 -17.26 -15.67
CA ALA A 100 -2.63 -18.72 -15.83
C ALA A 100 -3.75 -19.27 -16.72
N ASP A 101 -4.98 -18.76 -16.56
CA ASP A 101 -6.12 -19.13 -17.38
C ASP A 101 -5.92 -18.74 -18.85
N ILE A 102 -5.41 -17.53 -19.13
CA ILE A 102 -5.07 -17.10 -20.50
C ILE A 102 -4.02 -18.02 -21.13
N ILE A 103 -2.95 -18.35 -20.39
CA ILE A 103 -1.88 -19.21 -20.90
C ILE A 103 -2.35 -20.64 -21.09
N ALA A 104 -3.10 -21.19 -20.15
CA ALA A 104 -3.61 -22.55 -20.24
C ALA A 104 -4.62 -22.73 -21.40
N SER A 105 -5.52 -21.77 -21.56
CA SER A 105 -6.51 -21.82 -22.66
C SER A 105 -5.87 -21.74 -24.04
N LYS A 106 -4.76 -21.01 -24.18
CA LYS A 106 -4.08 -20.81 -25.46
C LYS A 106 -3.04 -21.90 -25.79
N TYR A 107 -2.29 -22.32 -24.79
CA TYR A 107 -1.09 -23.17 -24.98
C TYR A 107 -1.16 -24.52 -24.24
N GLY A 108 -2.25 -24.80 -23.52
CA GLY A 108 -2.43 -26.02 -22.77
C GLY A 108 -1.79 -26.00 -21.39
N THR A 109 -1.82 -27.15 -20.72
CA THR A 109 -1.44 -27.33 -19.33
C THR A 109 -0.06 -27.96 -19.12
N ASN A 110 0.58 -28.43 -20.20
CA ASN A 110 1.90 -29.04 -20.12
C ASN A 110 3.00 -27.95 -20.21
N PRO A 111 3.98 -27.92 -19.29
CA PRO A 111 5.09 -26.98 -19.33
C PRO A 111 5.88 -26.99 -20.64
N ASN A 112 5.99 -28.16 -21.28
CA ASN A 112 6.68 -28.27 -22.58
C ASN A 112 5.96 -27.53 -23.70
N ASP A 113 4.66 -27.23 -23.54
CA ASP A 113 3.87 -26.51 -24.52
C ASP A 113 3.79 -25.02 -24.15
N TYR A 114 3.37 -24.69 -22.93
CA TYR A 114 3.17 -23.27 -22.58
C TYR A 114 4.47 -22.51 -22.25
N LEU A 115 5.62 -23.15 -21.94
CA LEU A 115 6.90 -22.48 -21.73
C LEU A 115 7.80 -22.45 -22.99
N GLN A 116 7.20 -22.59 -24.19
CA GLN A 116 7.96 -22.45 -25.42
C GLN A 116 8.28 -21.00 -25.74
N PHE A 117 9.51 -20.75 -26.15
CA PHE A 117 10.00 -19.40 -26.50
C PHE A 117 9.14 -18.70 -27.55
N ARG A 118 8.67 -19.44 -28.57
CA ARG A 118 7.83 -18.92 -29.66
C ARG A 118 6.45 -18.39 -29.23
N ASN A 119 6.00 -18.75 -28.05
CA ASN A 119 4.69 -18.33 -27.53
C ASN A 119 4.70 -16.87 -27.02
N TYR A 120 5.88 -16.27 -26.85
CA TYR A 120 6.06 -14.98 -26.21
C TYR A 120 6.86 -14.02 -27.06
N VAL A 121 6.79 -12.71 -26.74
CA VAL A 121 7.52 -11.67 -27.44
C VAL A 121 8.90 -11.48 -26.83
N ASN A 122 9.95 -11.73 -27.62
CA ASN A 122 11.32 -11.46 -27.19
C ASN A 122 11.64 -9.97 -27.34
N LYS A 123 11.28 -9.18 -26.33
CA LYS A 123 11.65 -7.76 -26.25
C LYS A 123 13.14 -7.66 -25.92
N LYS A 124 13.97 -7.27 -26.88
CA LYS A 124 15.39 -6.98 -26.63
C LYS A 124 15.50 -5.82 -25.63
N LYS A 125 15.84 -6.11 -24.38
CA LYS A 125 16.09 -5.11 -23.33
C LYS A 125 17.58 -5.09 -22.99
N ARG A 126 18.13 -3.89 -22.76
CA ARG A 126 19.52 -3.72 -22.30
C ARG A 126 19.77 -4.40 -20.93
N LYS A 127 18.75 -4.51 -20.06
CA LYS A 127 18.84 -5.21 -18.78
C LYS A 127 18.40 -6.67 -18.95
N GLN A 128 19.34 -7.59 -18.84
CA GLN A 128 19.15 -9.03 -19.05
C GLN A 128 18.22 -9.71 -18.02
N ARG A 129 18.05 -9.16 -16.82
CA ARG A 129 17.32 -9.79 -15.70
C ARG A 129 15.88 -10.21 -16.03
N PHE A 130 15.20 -9.47 -16.91
CA PHE A 130 13.81 -9.68 -17.31
C PHE A 130 13.65 -9.94 -18.81
N SER A 131 14.70 -10.42 -19.47
CA SER A 131 14.62 -10.91 -20.84
C SER A 131 13.79 -12.19 -20.90
N LEU A 132 13.22 -12.50 -22.06
CA LEU A 132 12.40 -13.71 -22.22
C LEU A 132 13.16 -15.00 -21.83
N PRO A 133 14.43 -15.22 -22.26
CA PRO A 133 15.18 -16.39 -21.79
C PRO A 133 15.28 -16.44 -20.26
N ALA A 134 15.67 -15.34 -19.62
CA ALA A 134 15.87 -15.31 -18.18
C ALA A 134 14.55 -15.56 -17.38
N ILE A 135 13.42 -15.13 -17.91
CA ILE A 135 12.11 -15.40 -17.28
C ILE A 135 11.73 -16.85 -17.49
N LEU A 136 11.86 -17.39 -18.70
CA LEU A 136 11.55 -18.79 -18.96
C LEU A 136 12.46 -19.73 -18.16
N ASP A 137 13.74 -19.38 -17.99
CA ASP A 137 14.66 -20.17 -17.15
C ASP A 137 14.21 -20.18 -15.68
N LYS A 138 13.72 -19.05 -15.15
CA LYS A 138 13.16 -18.99 -13.79
C LYS A 138 11.91 -19.84 -13.65
N LEU A 139 11.00 -19.80 -14.63
CA LEU A 139 9.76 -20.59 -14.62
C LEU A 139 10.07 -22.07 -14.71
N LYS A 140 10.99 -22.48 -15.61
CA LYS A 140 11.45 -23.86 -15.74
C LYS A 140 12.20 -24.32 -14.49
N GLY A 141 13.05 -23.46 -13.92
CA GLY A 141 13.76 -23.76 -12.67
C GLY A 141 12.83 -24.02 -11.49
N ALA A 142 11.69 -23.34 -11.42
CA ALA A 142 10.71 -23.56 -10.37
C ALA A 142 9.98 -24.92 -10.48
N LEU A 143 10.00 -25.57 -11.64
CA LEU A 143 9.47 -26.93 -11.79
C LEU A 143 10.38 -27.98 -11.14
N ASN A 144 11.66 -27.70 -10.96
CA ASN A 144 12.65 -28.60 -10.37
C ASN A 144 12.60 -28.49 -8.84
N THR A 145 11.52 -28.95 -8.24
CA THR A 145 11.35 -28.97 -6.78
C THR A 145 10.62 -30.23 -6.35
N ASP A 146 10.98 -30.74 -5.17
CA ASP A 146 10.33 -31.81 -4.45
C ASP A 146 9.21 -31.35 -3.51
N LYS A 147 8.89 -30.05 -3.52
CA LYS A 147 7.88 -29.44 -2.65
C LYS A 147 6.51 -29.37 -3.33
N ASP A 148 5.48 -29.61 -2.54
CA ASP A 148 4.10 -29.41 -2.96
C ASP A 148 3.79 -27.90 -3.15
N PRO A 149 2.89 -27.57 -4.06
CA PRO A 149 2.05 -28.45 -4.89
C PRO A 149 2.71 -28.97 -6.19
N ILE A 150 3.88 -28.44 -6.58
CA ILE A 150 4.53 -28.78 -7.86
C ILE A 150 4.89 -30.24 -7.91
N ALA A 151 5.51 -30.79 -6.86
CA ALA A 151 5.89 -32.20 -6.78
C ALA A 151 4.69 -33.12 -6.95
N HIS A 152 3.58 -32.85 -6.26
CA HIS A 152 2.35 -33.62 -6.38
C HIS A 152 1.82 -33.67 -7.83
N TYR A 153 1.72 -32.49 -8.49
CA TYR A 153 1.21 -32.45 -9.86
C TYR A 153 2.15 -33.13 -10.85
N SER A 154 3.46 -32.94 -10.72
CA SER A 154 4.46 -33.62 -11.55
C SER A 154 4.40 -35.11 -11.43
N GLN A 155 4.32 -35.64 -10.19
CA GLN A 155 4.31 -37.10 -9.93
C GLN A 155 2.98 -37.75 -10.33
N LYS A 156 1.86 -37.13 -9.98
CA LYS A 156 0.53 -37.72 -10.17
C LYS A 156 0.00 -37.58 -11.60
N TYR A 157 0.25 -36.43 -12.24
CA TYR A 157 -0.32 -36.09 -13.54
C TYR A 157 0.73 -35.98 -14.67
N GLY A 158 2.00 -36.05 -14.35
CA GLY A 158 3.10 -35.90 -15.32
C GLY A 158 3.26 -34.51 -15.90
N ALA A 159 2.49 -33.55 -15.39
CA ALA A 159 2.51 -32.15 -15.86
C ALA A 159 2.13 -31.19 -14.74
N VAL A 160 2.70 -30.01 -14.76
CA VAL A 160 2.39 -28.89 -13.81
C VAL A 160 1.69 -27.78 -14.58
N PRO A 161 0.39 -27.56 -14.37
CA PRO A 161 -0.35 -26.54 -15.10
C PRO A 161 0.05 -25.10 -14.65
N PRO A 162 -0.22 -24.07 -15.49
CA PRO A 162 0.16 -22.67 -15.20
C PRO A 162 -0.33 -22.16 -13.84
N TRP A 163 -1.56 -22.48 -13.43
CA TRP A 163 -2.13 -22.04 -12.15
C TRP A 163 -1.46 -22.64 -10.91
N ILE A 164 -0.76 -23.77 -11.06
CA ILE A 164 0.08 -24.34 -10.00
C ILE A 164 1.49 -23.72 -10.03
N LEU A 165 2.10 -23.64 -11.21
CA LEU A 165 3.43 -23.06 -11.36
C LEU A 165 3.48 -21.59 -10.87
N PHE A 166 2.51 -20.77 -11.27
CA PHE A 166 2.53 -19.33 -10.97
C PHE A 166 2.39 -19.02 -9.47
N LYS A 167 1.78 -19.93 -8.67
CA LYS A 167 1.76 -19.79 -7.20
C LYS A 167 3.17 -19.74 -6.59
N SER A 168 4.11 -20.48 -7.15
CA SER A 168 5.50 -20.55 -6.67
C SER A 168 6.41 -19.44 -7.22
N ILE A 169 5.89 -18.58 -8.07
CA ILE A 169 6.68 -17.52 -8.74
C ILE A 169 6.43 -16.16 -8.08
N TYR A 170 7.49 -15.38 -7.88
CA TYR A 170 7.37 -14.02 -7.38
C TYR A 170 6.52 -13.13 -8.28
N PHE A 171 5.68 -12.30 -7.69
CA PHE A 171 4.79 -11.40 -8.42
C PHE A 171 5.51 -10.54 -9.45
N SER A 172 6.67 -9.99 -9.10
CA SER A 172 7.49 -9.20 -10.04
C SER A 172 7.94 -9.99 -11.27
N THR A 173 8.18 -11.30 -11.14
CA THR A 173 8.53 -12.17 -12.27
C THR A 173 7.29 -12.41 -13.16
N ILE A 174 6.13 -12.66 -12.56
CA ILE A 174 4.86 -12.83 -13.29
C ILE A 174 4.49 -11.56 -14.06
N VAL A 175 4.56 -10.39 -13.45
CA VAL A 175 4.25 -9.13 -14.17
C VAL A 175 5.22 -8.87 -15.32
N ASN A 176 6.51 -9.13 -15.13
CA ASN A 176 7.47 -9.06 -16.23
C ASN A 176 7.19 -10.12 -17.32
N PHE A 177 6.67 -11.28 -16.96
CA PHE A 177 6.25 -12.32 -17.89
C PHE A 177 5.00 -11.87 -18.68
N ILE A 178 3.98 -11.33 -18.03
CA ILE A 178 2.80 -10.74 -18.66
C ILE A 178 3.20 -9.65 -19.69
N ASN A 179 4.20 -8.84 -19.37
CA ASN A 179 4.73 -7.83 -20.30
C ASN A 179 5.37 -8.45 -21.56
N LEU A 180 5.66 -9.76 -21.57
CA LEU A 180 6.18 -10.50 -22.71
C LEU A 180 5.12 -11.35 -23.41
N PHE A 181 3.87 -11.34 -22.97
CA PHE A 181 2.77 -11.96 -23.69
C PHE A 181 2.59 -11.32 -25.06
N LYS A 182 2.05 -12.02 -26.02
CA LYS A 182 1.66 -11.44 -27.30
C LYS A 182 0.52 -10.43 -27.12
N PRO A 183 0.31 -9.51 -28.04
CA PRO A 183 -0.72 -8.47 -27.90
C PRO A 183 -2.12 -9.03 -27.62
N GLU A 184 -2.47 -10.16 -28.22
CA GLU A 184 -3.78 -10.79 -28.02
C GLU A 184 -3.98 -11.27 -26.57
N GLU A 185 -2.99 -11.98 -26.00
CA GLU A 185 -3.04 -12.45 -24.62
C GLU A 185 -2.97 -11.31 -23.62
N GLN A 186 -2.21 -10.22 -23.92
CA GLN A 186 -2.20 -9.02 -23.09
C GLN A 186 -3.57 -8.35 -23.07
N LEU A 187 -4.21 -8.23 -24.23
CA LEU A 187 -5.57 -7.65 -24.32
C LEU A 187 -6.59 -8.51 -23.59
N ALA A 188 -6.59 -9.82 -23.84
CA ALA A 188 -7.51 -10.75 -23.16
C ALA A 188 -7.35 -10.71 -21.63
N LEU A 189 -6.11 -10.58 -21.13
CA LEU A 189 -5.84 -10.42 -19.70
C LEU A 189 -6.36 -9.05 -19.19
N ALA A 190 -6.13 -7.98 -19.93
CA ALA A 190 -6.62 -6.66 -19.57
C ALA A 190 -8.15 -6.61 -19.49
N GLU A 191 -8.87 -7.23 -20.43
CA GLU A 191 -10.33 -7.34 -20.44
C GLU A 191 -10.87 -8.21 -19.27
N LYS A 192 -10.08 -9.18 -18.78
CA LYS A 192 -10.42 -9.91 -17.54
C LYS A 192 -10.32 -9.02 -16.31
N LEU A 193 -9.31 -8.17 -16.24
CA LEU A 193 -9.02 -7.35 -15.05
C LEU A 193 -9.84 -6.05 -15.01
N TYR A 194 -10.28 -5.52 -16.16
CA TYR A 194 -10.97 -4.24 -16.28
C TYR A 194 -12.30 -4.38 -17.02
N ASP A 195 -13.25 -3.53 -16.68
CA ASP A 195 -14.46 -3.30 -17.47
C ASP A 195 -14.17 -2.21 -18.51
N ALA A 196 -13.80 -2.64 -19.72
CA ALA A 196 -13.37 -1.75 -20.79
C ALA A 196 -14.48 -0.76 -21.20
N ASP A 197 -15.73 -1.22 -21.22
CA ASP A 197 -16.89 -0.41 -21.60
C ASP A 197 -17.22 0.63 -20.53
N ALA A 198 -17.25 0.21 -19.26
CA ALA A 198 -17.49 1.13 -18.14
C ALA A 198 -16.40 2.21 -18.01
N LEU A 199 -15.14 1.86 -18.35
CA LEU A 199 -14.02 2.79 -18.32
C LEU A 199 -13.90 3.62 -19.62
N ASN A 200 -14.56 3.22 -20.70
CA ASN A 200 -14.37 3.76 -22.05
C ASN A 200 -12.89 3.72 -22.49
N ILE A 201 -12.18 2.64 -22.16
CA ILE A 201 -10.76 2.41 -22.48
C ILE A 201 -10.64 1.05 -23.15
N HIS A 202 -10.13 1.01 -24.40
CA HIS A 202 -10.08 -0.21 -25.21
C HIS A 202 -8.70 -0.45 -25.83
N GLY A 203 -8.46 -1.69 -26.29
CA GLY A 203 -7.30 -2.08 -27.07
C GLY A 203 -5.97 -1.77 -26.38
N ASN A 204 -5.04 -1.15 -27.09
CA ASN A 204 -3.70 -0.87 -26.59
C ASN A 204 -3.67 0.08 -25.38
N SER A 205 -4.67 0.96 -25.24
CA SER A 205 -4.80 1.85 -24.08
C SER A 205 -5.15 1.06 -22.83
N LEU A 206 -6.03 0.05 -22.92
CA LEU A 206 -6.37 -0.83 -21.82
C LEU A 206 -5.18 -1.71 -21.40
N VAL A 207 -4.42 -2.23 -22.36
CA VAL A 207 -3.17 -2.98 -22.10
C VAL A 207 -2.15 -2.08 -21.41
N SER A 208 -2.01 -0.83 -21.83
CA SER A 208 -1.08 0.13 -21.20
C SER A 208 -1.50 0.43 -19.76
N LEU A 209 -2.80 0.65 -19.50
CA LEU A 209 -3.34 0.82 -18.16
C LEU A 209 -3.02 -0.38 -17.26
N MET A 210 -3.29 -1.60 -17.75
CA MET A 210 -2.98 -2.83 -17.02
C MET A 210 -1.50 -2.92 -16.64
N LEU A 211 -0.60 -2.73 -17.60
CA LEU A 211 0.84 -2.83 -17.34
C LEU A 211 1.33 -1.74 -16.38
N ASP A 212 0.86 -0.51 -16.53
CA ASP A 212 1.21 0.60 -15.64
C ASP A 212 0.72 0.32 -14.21
N THR A 213 -0.53 -0.16 -14.05
CA THR A 213 -1.09 -0.59 -12.77
C THR A 213 -0.22 -1.67 -12.11
N LEU A 214 0.09 -2.73 -12.84
CA LEU A 214 0.87 -3.85 -12.29
C LEU A 214 2.28 -3.44 -11.88
N PHE A 215 2.96 -2.58 -12.67
CA PHE A 215 4.29 -2.08 -12.31
C PHE A 215 4.29 -1.16 -11.11
N ILE A 216 3.29 -0.27 -10.99
CA ILE A 216 3.11 0.59 -9.80
C ILE A 216 2.81 -0.25 -8.57
N CYS A 217 1.94 -1.26 -8.69
CA CYS A 217 1.62 -2.18 -7.60
C CYS A 217 2.85 -2.94 -7.11
N ILE A 218 3.73 -3.42 -8.02
CA ILE A 218 5.00 -4.05 -7.64
C ILE A 218 5.90 -3.08 -6.87
N GLU A 219 5.96 -1.82 -7.30
CA GLU A 219 6.80 -0.82 -6.65
C GLU A 219 6.34 -0.58 -5.21
N TYR A 220 5.04 -0.38 -4.97
CA TYR A 220 4.47 -0.24 -3.63
C TYR A 220 4.60 -1.51 -2.79
N ARG A 221 4.36 -2.69 -3.39
CA ARG A 221 4.54 -3.98 -2.72
C ARG A 221 5.97 -4.17 -2.21
N ASN A 222 6.95 -3.88 -3.06
CA ASN A 222 8.37 -4.02 -2.69
C ASN A 222 8.77 -2.96 -1.65
N LEU A 223 8.31 -1.73 -1.80
CA LEU A 223 8.54 -0.67 -0.83
C LEU A 223 8.00 -1.06 0.56
N ALA A 224 6.75 -1.55 0.61
CA ALA A 224 6.11 -1.98 1.84
C ALA A 224 6.82 -3.18 2.48
N ALA A 225 7.19 -4.19 1.68
CA ALA A 225 7.90 -5.39 2.14
C ALA A 225 9.29 -5.08 2.74
N HIS A 226 9.95 -4.03 2.27
CA HIS A 226 11.26 -3.62 2.76
C HIS A 226 11.21 -2.50 3.82
N GLY A 227 10.02 -2.20 4.36
CA GLY A 227 9.84 -1.19 5.42
C GLY A 227 10.02 0.26 4.94
N GLY A 228 9.96 0.51 3.64
CA GLY A 228 10.03 1.87 3.07
C GLY A 228 8.80 2.69 3.41
N ARG A 229 8.92 4.02 3.34
CA ARG A 229 7.82 4.95 3.59
C ARG A 229 6.83 4.93 2.43
N THR A 230 5.57 4.58 2.70
CA THR A 230 4.53 4.45 1.68
C THR A 230 3.73 5.73 1.50
N TYR A 231 3.50 6.49 2.58
CA TYR A 231 2.64 7.67 2.57
C TYR A 231 3.17 8.82 1.69
N ASN A 232 4.49 8.94 1.54
CA ASN A 232 5.14 9.99 0.75
C ASN A 232 5.96 9.42 -0.43
N HIS A 233 5.61 8.23 -0.90
CA HIS A 233 6.31 7.61 -2.01
C HIS A 233 5.83 8.17 -3.34
N GLU A 234 6.78 8.56 -4.19
CA GLU A 234 6.54 8.89 -5.58
C GLU A 234 7.04 7.76 -6.48
N CYS A 235 6.14 7.21 -7.27
CA CYS A 235 6.47 6.10 -8.16
C CYS A 235 7.44 6.52 -9.26
N LYS A 236 8.43 5.67 -9.51
CA LYS A 236 9.33 5.78 -10.67
C LYS A 236 8.63 5.37 -11.97
N SER A 237 7.66 4.47 -11.85
CA SER A 237 6.80 4.05 -12.96
C SER A 237 5.81 5.17 -13.28
N ARG A 238 5.75 5.57 -14.56
CA ARG A 238 4.85 6.64 -15.02
C ARG A 238 3.60 6.04 -15.65
N LEU A 239 2.45 6.60 -15.35
CA LEU A 239 1.22 6.37 -16.11
C LEU A 239 1.41 6.89 -17.54
N ARG A 240 1.17 6.03 -18.52
CA ARG A 240 1.25 6.36 -19.95
C ARG A 240 -0.06 6.92 -20.49
N LEU A 241 -1.17 6.68 -19.78
CA LEU A 241 -2.44 7.30 -20.12
C LEU A 241 -2.33 8.81 -19.93
N SER A 242 -2.45 9.55 -21.03
CA SER A 242 -2.74 10.97 -20.98
C SER A 242 -4.18 11.13 -20.52
N MET A 243 -4.39 11.19 -19.22
CA MET A 243 -5.66 11.63 -18.69
C MET A 243 -5.70 13.15 -18.85
N GLU A 244 -6.68 13.66 -19.58
CA GLU A 244 -6.92 15.09 -19.86
C GLU A 244 -7.32 15.90 -18.63
N SER A 245 -6.78 15.60 -17.46
CA SER A 245 -6.98 16.42 -16.27
C SER A 245 -5.67 17.12 -15.89
N ASN A 246 -5.75 18.44 -15.75
CA ASN A 246 -4.65 19.31 -15.29
C ASN A 246 -4.11 18.97 -13.89
N ASN A 247 -4.74 18.05 -13.17
CA ASN A 247 -4.27 17.52 -11.90
C ASN A 247 -3.62 16.16 -12.14
N ARG A 248 -2.30 16.15 -12.23
CA ARG A 248 -1.52 14.90 -12.24
C ARG A 248 -1.81 14.12 -10.97
N ILE A 249 -2.45 12.96 -11.11
CA ILE A 249 -2.60 12.01 -10.02
C ILE A 249 -1.20 11.48 -9.70
N HIS A 250 -0.73 11.73 -8.48
CA HIS A 250 0.62 11.35 -8.02
C HIS A 250 0.56 10.81 -6.59
N GLY A 251 1.68 10.30 -6.10
CA GLY A 251 1.78 9.80 -4.74
C GLY A 251 0.84 8.62 -4.46
N PHE A 252 0.34 8.52 -3.24
CA PHE A 252 -0.49 7.41 -2.79
C PHE A 252 -1.86 7.36 -3.50
N SER A 253 -2.42 8.52 -3.88
CA SER A 253 -3.68 8.59 -4.61
C SER A 253 -3.63 7.90 -5.97
N GLN A 254 -2.46 7.86 -6.61
CA GLN A 254 -2.26 7.14 -7.87
C GLN A 254 -2.50 5.63 -7.69
N LEU A 255 -1.97 5.04 -6.62
CA LEU A 255 -2.21 3.63 -6.30
C LEU A 255 -3.70 3.36 -6.07
N LEU A 256 -4.37 4.20 -5.25
CA LEU A 256 -5.81 4.07 -5.00
C LEU A 256 -6.64 4.18 -6.27
N PHE A 257 -6.33 5.17 -7.12
CA PHE A 257 -7.01 5.38 -8.39
C PHE A 257 -6.92 4.15 -9.29
N LEU A 258 -5.71 3.59 -9.46
CA LEU A 258 -5.48 2.42 -10.30
C LEU A 258 -6.18 1.17 -9.76
N LEU A 259 -6.14 0.95 -8.45
CA LEU A 259 -6.85 -0.16 -7.83
C LEU A 259 -8.38 -0.03 -7.95
N ASN A 260 -8.91 1.20 -7.91
CA ASN A 260 -10.35 1.45 -8.09
C ASN A 260 -10.84 1.18 -9.51
N MET A 261 -9.97 1.20 -10.50
CA MET A 261 -10.33 0.88 -11.89
C MET A 261 -10.46 -0.63 -12.17
N LEU A 262 -9.96 -1.48 -11.29
CA LEU A 262 -10.05 -2.94 -11.43
C LEU A 262 -11.48 -3.44 -11.21
N LYS A 263 -11.90 -4.49 -11.94
CA LYS A 263 -13.16 -5.22 -11.66
C LYS A 263 -13.15 -5.82 -10.24
N TYR A 264 -12.01 -6.35 -9.83
CA TYR A 264 -11.82 -6.93 -8.50
C TYR A 264 -11.51 -5.84 -7.47
N GLN A 265 -12.52 -5.43 -6.73
CA GLN A 265 -12.49 -4.24 -5.87
C GLN A 265 -11.90 -4.45 -4.46
N LEU A 266 -11.60 -5.69 -4.06
CA LEU A 266 -11.15 -5.98 -2.69
C LEU A 266 -9.85 -5.24 -2.32
N PRO A 267 -8.80 -5.21 -3.19
CA PRO A 267 -7.58 -4.47 -2.91
C PRO A 267 -7.81 -2.97 -2.66
N PHE A 268 -8.66 -2.34 -3.49
CA PHE A 268 -9.05 -0.93 -3.32
C PHE A 268 -9.79 -0.69 -2.01
N LYS A 269 -10.81 -1.52 -1.72
CA LYS A 269 -11.64 -1.38 -0.51
C LYS A 269 -10.82 -1.54 0.76
N HIS A 270 -9.91 -2.51 0.81
CA HIS A 270 -9.01 -2.71 1.93
C HIS A 270 -8.11 -1.50 2.16
N LEU A 271 -7.45 -1.05 1.09
CA LEU A 271 -6.47 0.03 1.19
C LEU A 271 -7.13 1.37 1.52
N SER A 272 -8.24 1.71 0.86
CA SER A 272 -8.96 2.96 1.10
C SER A 272 -9.57 3.02 2.51
N LYS A 273 -10.13 1.92 3.00
CA LYS A 273 -10.63 1.82 4.38
C LYS A 273 -9.51 2.02 5.41
N SER A 274 -8.37 1.37 5.19
CA SER A 274 -7.22 1.51 6.08
C SER A 274 -6.67 2.94 6.07
N LEU A 275 -6.51 3.55 4.89
CA LEU A 275 -6.06 4.93 4.77
C LEU A 275 -6.97 5.88 5.54
N ASN A 276 -8.29 5.81 5.32
CA ASN A 276 -9.25 6.67 5.99
C ASN A 276 -9.19 6.50 7.52
N HIS A 277 -9.09 5.25 8.00
CA HIS A 277 -8.96 4.97 9.43
C HIS A 277 -7.69 5.58 10.04
N GLN A 278 -6.55 5.41 9.38
CA GLN A 278 -5.28 5.94 9.86
C GLN A 278 -5.23 7.46 9.83
N LEU A 279 -5.76 8.08 8.78
CA LEU A 279 -5.85 9.54 8.66
C LEU A 279 -6.77 10.12 9.73
N ASN A 280 -7.96 9.55 9.94
CA ASN A 280 -8.87 10.00 10.99
C ASN A 280 -8.22 9.92 12.37
N ARG A 281 -7.56 8.81 12.68
CA ARG A 281 -6.86 8.62 13.96
C ARG A 281 -5.74 9.64 14.17
N HIS A 282 -4.90 9.86 13.16
CA HIS A 282 -3.76 10.79 13.27
C HIS A 282 -4.24 12.24 13.31
N CYS A 283 -5.10 12.64 12.36
CA CYS A 283 -5.54 14.02 12.21
C CYS A 283 -6.50 14.49 13.31
N SER A 284 -7.18 13.59 14.02
CA SER A 284 -7.95 13.98 15.21
C SER A 284 -7.05 14.36 16.38
N MET A 285 -5.85 13.77 16.49
CA MET A 285 -4.87 14.13 17.51
C MET A 285 -3.97 15.30 17.09
N TYR A 286 -3.69 15.42 15.79
CA TYR A 286 -2.75 16.40 15.20
C TYR A 286 -3.38 17.07 13.97
N PRO A 287 -4.38 17.95 14.17
CA PRO A 287 -5.10 18.60 13.06
C PRO A 287 -4.20 19.50 12.20
N GLU A 288 -3.10 19.98 12.72
CA GLU A 288 -2.09 20.74 12.00
C GLU A 288 -1.41 19.96 10.86
N ASP A 289 -1.44 18.63 10.90
CA ASP A 289 -0.84 17.78 9.89
C ASP A 289 -1.78 17.51 8.68
N ILE A 290 -3.06 17.92 8.75
CA ILE A 290 -4.06 17.70 7.70
C ILE A 290 -3.60 18.23 6.36
N THR A 291 -3.14 19.49 6.34
CA THR A 291 -2.71 20.16 5.10
C THR A 291 -1.52 19.43 4.48
N TYR A 292 -0.52 19.11 5.30
CA TYR A 292 0.66 18.37 4.84
C TYR A 292 0.30 16.97 4.31
N LEU A 293 -0.48 16.20 5.07
CA LEU A 293 -0.88 14.84 4.67
C LEU A 293 -1.79 14.85 3.44
N GLY A 294 -2.72 15.80 3.35
CA GLY A 294 -3.57 15.97 2.17
C GLY A 294 -2.76 16.25 0.90
N GLN A 295 -1.74 17.09 0.99
CA GLN A 295 -0.86 17.40 -0.14
C GLN A 295 0.02 16.22 -0.54
N ILE A 296 0.69 15.58 0.42
CA ILE A 296 1.67 14.53 0.12
C ILE A 296 1.01 13.22 -0.37
N LEU A 297 -0.15 12.88 0.18
CA LEU A 297 -0.96 11.75 -0.26
C LEU A 297 -1.79 12.05 -1.51
N ASN A 298 -1.93 13.33 -1.83
CA ASN A 298 -2.83 13.85 -2.86
C ASN A 298 -4.28 13.38 -2.67
N VAL A 299 -4.78 13.54 -1.43
CA VAL A 299 -6.16 13.19 -1.04
C VAL A 299 -6.82 14.34 -0.29
N ASN A 300 -8.13 14.46 -0.40
CA ASN A 300 -8.89 15.40 0.42
C ASN A 300 -9.21 14.74 1.76
N ILE A 301 -8.62 15.26 2.85
CA ILE A 301 -8.87 14.77 4.21
C ILE A 301 -10.04 15.55 4.79
N VAL A 302 -11.19 14.89 4.86
CA VAL A 302 -12.36 15.41 5.58
C VAL A 302 -12.34 14.76 6.95
N GLN A 303 -12.17 15.57 8.00
CA GLN A 303 -12.29 15.07 9.36
C GLN A 303 -13.72 14.57 9.60
N ARG A 304 -13.85 13.30 9.86
CA ARG A 304 -15.08 12.67 10.27
C ARG A 304 -14.91 12.16 11.70
N THR A 305 -15.80 12.57 12.56
CA THR A 305 -15.91 12.02 13.91
C THR A 305 -17.15 11.12 13.94
N PRO A 306 -17.00 9.82 13.62
CA PRO A 306 -18.12 8.92 13.65
C PRO A 306 -18.59 8.71 15.09
N VAL A 307 -19.91 8.80 15.29
CA VAL A 307 -20.58 8.50 16.54
C VAL A 307 -21.67 7.49 16.30
N TRP A 308 -21.99 6.71 17.31
CA TRP A 308 -22.99 5.65 17.22
C TRP A 308 -24.22 6.00 18.04
N VAL A 309 -25.40 5.82 17.46
CA VAL A 309 -26.68 6.16 18.05
C VAL A 309 -27.61 4.94 18.01
N ALA A 310 -28.27 4.64 19.09
CA ALA A 310 -29.35 3.65 19.09
C ALA A 310 -30.65 4.28 18.55
N SER A 311 -31.48 3.51 17.86
CA SER A 311 -32.67 3.96 17.13
C SER A 311 -33.71 4.76 17.93
N LYS A 312 -33.65 4.74 19.26
CA LYS A 312 -34.52 5.49 20.15
C LYS A 312 -33.77 6.25 21.24
N SER A 313 -32.46 6.48 21.03
CA SER A 313 -31.63 7.19 22.00
C SER A 313 -31.53 8.67 21.64
N ASN A 314 -31.53 9.52 22.66
CA ASN A 314 -31.17 10.93 22.52
C ASN A 314 -29.67 11.17 22.80
N ARG A 315 -28.85 10.10 22.77
CA ARG A 315 -27.42 10.18 23.04
C ARG A 315 -26.62 9.55 21.90
N TYR A 316 -25.50 10.19 21.58
CA TYR A 316 -24.48 9.59 20.74
C TYR A 316 -23.34 9.01 21.58
N HIS A 317 -22.62 8.04 21.04
CA HIS A 317 -21.54 7.31 21.67
C HIS A 317 -20.29 7.35 20.79
N MET A 318 -19.10 7.56 21.39
CA MET A 318 -17.81 7.46 20.70
C MET A 318 -17.33 6.02 20.54
N ASP A 319 -17.88 5.10 21.33
CA ASP A 319 -17.62 3.67 21.23
C ASP A 319 -18.88 2.93 20.77
N ARG A 320 -18.76 2.19 19.67
CA ARG A 320 -19.84 1.39 19.06
C ARG A 320 -20.45 0.36 20.03
N HIS A 321 -19.65 -0.13 20.98
CA HIS A 321 -20.05 -1.17 21.93
C HIS A 321 -20.44 -0.62 23.31
N CYS A 322 -20.33 0.67 23.50
CA CYS A 322 -20.67 1.32 24.77
C CYS A 322 -22.11 1.05 25.14
N CYS A 323 -22.36 0.76 26.44
CA CYS A 323 -23.69 0.55 27.00
C CYS A 323 -24.51 -0.57 26.33
N GLY A 324 -23.88 -1.50 25.60
CA GLY A 324 -24.58 -2.63 24.97
C GLY A 324 -25.58 -2.20 23.88
N ILE A 325 -25.24 -1.14 23.12
CA ILE A 325 -26.08 -0.62 22.03
C ILE A 325 -26.39 -1.75 21.03
N LYS A 326 -27.67 -1.98 20.79
CA LYS A 326 -28.14 -2.92 19.79
C LYS A 326 -28.38 -2.18 18.47
N ASN A 327 -27.84 -2.71 17.36
CA ASN A 327 -27.98 -2.15 16.02
C ASN A 327 -27.64 -0.66 15.94
N PRO A 328 -26.40 -0.24 16.30
CA PRO A 328 -26.02 1.15 16.28
C PRO A 328 -26.01 1.70 14.87
N ILE A 329 -26.56 2.88 14.69
CA ILE A 329 -26.48 3.67 13.46
C ILE A 329 -25.26 4.59 13.59
N GLU A 330 -24.41 4.59 12.58
CA GLU A 330 -23.28 5.50 12.49
C GLU A 330 -23.73 6.86 11.94
N LEU A 331 -23.42 7.93 12.64
CA LEU A 331 -23.63 9.32 12.24
C LEU A 331 -22.31 10.09 12.36
N GLU A 332 -22.21 11.20 11.64
CA GLU A 332 -21.20 12.22 11.93
C GLU A 332 -21.53 12.95 13.23
N LEU A 333 -20.51 13.28 14.05
CA LEU A 333 -20.70 14.06 15.28
C LEU A 333 -21.45 15.37 15.03
N ALA A 334 -21.08 16.09 13.97
CA ALA A 334 -21.75 17.32 13.59
C ALA A 334 -23.24 17.13 13.27
N ASP A 335 -23.59 16.00 12.64
CA ASP A 335 -25.00 15.69 12.33
C ASP A 335 -25.75 15.21 13.55
N ALA A 336 -25.10 14.46 14.42
CA ALA A 336 -25.69 14.06 15.72
C ALA A 336 -25.98 15.29 16.59
N GLN A 337 -25.07 16.27 16.63
CA GLN A 337 -25.26 17.53 17.35
C GLN A 337 -26.38 18.39 16.74
N LYS A 338 -26.46 18.49 15.41
CA LYS A 338 -27.56 19.18 14.70
C LYS A 338 -28.92 18.55 15.00
N GLN A 339 -28.97 17.22 15.22
CA GLN A 339 -30.18 16.50 15.62
C GLN A 339 -30.51 16.66 17.13
N GLY A 340 -29.72 17.42 17.87
CA GLY A 340 -29.92 17.64 19.29
C GLY A 340 -29.56 16.45 20.17
N LEU A 341 -28.74 15.50 19.65
CA LEU A 341 -28.29 14.38 20.47
C LEU A 341 -27.21 14.81 21.46
N HIS A 342 -27.25 14.27 22.66
CA HIS A 342 -26.32 14.57 23.75
C HIS A 342 -25.17 13.52 23.83
N PRO A 343 -23.99 13.88 24.32
CA PRO A 343 -22.90 12.93 24.51
C PRO A 343 -23.24 11.88 25.58
N CYS A 344 -22.79 10.66 25.39
CA CYS A 344 -22.89 9.60 26.38
C CYS A 344 -21.92 9.85 27.54
N LYS A 345 -22.39 9.86 28.75
CA LYS A 345 -21.58 10.08 29.96
C LYS A 345 -20.49 9.01 30.22
N LYS A 346 -20.55 7.85 29.53
CA LYS A 346 -19.61 6.73 29.76
C LYS A 346 -18.47 6.70 28.75
N CYS A 347 -18.66 7.13 27.49
CA CYS A 347 -17.66 7.02 26.43
C CYS A 347 -17.34 8.34 25.73
N CYS A 348 -18.04 9.42 26.08
CA CYS A 348 -17.76 10.76 25.60
C CYS A 348 -17.26 11.58 26.81
N HIS A 349 -16.02 11.33 27.24
CA HIS A 349 -15.34 12.18 28.22
C HIS A 349 -14.70 13.35 27.50
N GLU A 350 -14.74 14.55 28.12
CA GLU A 350 -14.12 15.77 27.58
C GLU A 350 -12.57 15.76 27.66
N ASP A 351 -11.96 14.64 28.08
CA ASP A 351 -10.53 14.48 28.22
C ASP A 351 -9.95 13.69 27.03
N PHE A 352 -9.86 14.37 25.87
CA PHE A 352 -8.92 14.02 24.79
C PHE A 352 -8.43 15.28 24.09
#